data_2a429872e02e1f6c4a16eb0e43faadd3
#
_entry.id   2a429872e02e1f6c4a16eb0e43faadd3
#
_cell.length_a   1.000
_cell.length_b   1.000
_cell.length_c   1.000
_cell.angle_alpha   90.00
_cell.angle_beta   90.00
_cell.angle_gamma   90.00
#
_symmetry.space_group_name_H-M   'P 1'
#
loop_
_entity.id
_entity.type
_entity.pdbx_description
1 polymer ?
#
loop_
_entity_poly.entity_id
_entity_poly.type
_entity_poly.pdbx_seq_one_letter_code
_entity_poly.pdbx_strand_id
1 'polypeptide(L)'
;TGAEPAQVAFWLPPVMASLVALLIFLWAWGMGSMEAGFCAGILASLSPGFLARTMLGYADTDLVTLFLPLLIGLAPAVWVMHFLRHPLALPFRWFQRWTKRPIPIALDAPGHQPYAPISAFWVFALSASGLLAWWSQEWHSMFPYIVRYNVALIGCMALLLARPGERRTALLAGLSYALPALGGPTGAMFPLTLLIAIMG
;
A
#
# COMPACT_ATOMS: atom_id res chain seq x y z
N THR A 1 -2.05 15.27 -32.07
CA THR A 1 -0.61 15.41 -31.74
C THR A 1 -0.20 14.22 -30.90
N GLY A 2 0.10 13.08 -31.55
CA GLY A 2 0.60 11.89 -30.85
C GLY A 2 2.09 12.06 -30.59
N ALA A 3 2.53 11.90 -29.31
CA ALA A 3 3.94 11.74 -29.04
C ALA A 3 4.46 10.51 -29.78
N GLU A 4 5.62 10.61 -30.43
CA GLU A 4 6.21 9.46 -31.09
C GLU A 4 6.53 8.38 -30.06
N PRO A 5 6.28 7.08 -30.33
CA PRO A 5 6.55 6.00 -29.38
C PRO A 5 7.99 6.02 -28.84
N ALA A 6 8.96 6.44 -29.65
CA ALA A 6 10.35 6.59 -29.25
C ALA A 6 10.55 7.65 -28.16
N GLN A 7 9.82 8.78 -28.23
CA GLN A 7 9.89 9.82 -27.20
C GLN A 7 9.26 9.35 -25.89
N VAL A 8 8.16 8.60 -25.96
CA VAL A 8 7.53 8.01 -24.76
C VAL A 8 8.49 7.01 -24.10
N ALA A 9 9.09 6.10 -24.88
CA ALA A 9 10.05 5.13 -24.39
C ALA A 9 11.30 5.78 -23.77
N PHE A 10 11.71 6.94 -24.29
CA PHE A 10 12.87 7.67 -23.78
C PHE A 10 12.62 8.28 -22.39
N TRP A 11 11.43 8.88 -22.17
CA TRP A 11 11.11 9.57 -20.93
C TRP A 11 10.43 8.70 -19.87
N LEU A 12 9.92 7.53 -20.26
CA LEU A 12 9.18 6.64 -19.35
C LEU A 12 10.02 6.20 -18.12
N PRO A 13 11.30 5.78 -18.27
CA PRO A 13 12.09 5.32 -17.13
C PRO A 13 12.25 6.36 -16.01
N PRO A 14 12.65 7.62 -16.26
CA PRO A 14 12.80 8.59 -15.17
C PRO A 14 11.45 8.99 -14.54
N VAL A 15 10.36 8.99 -15.31
CA VAL A 15 9.02 9.22 -14.76
C VAL A 15 8.62 8.08 -13.83
N MET A 16 8.77 6.83 -14.26
CA MET A 16 8.49 5.66 -13.43
C MET A 16 9.38 5.62 -12.18
N ALA A 17 10.66 5.96 -12.32
CA ALA A 17 11.57 6.05 -11.18
C ALA A 17 11.10 7.07 -10.13
N SER A 18 10.66 8.23 -10.56
CA SER A 18 10.11 9.26 -9.68
C SER A 18 8.85 8.78 -8.95
N LEU A 19 7.99 8.05 -9.64
CA LEU A 19 6.78 7.46 -9.05
C LEU A 19 7.11 6.35 -8.06
N VAL A 20 8.10 5.51 -8.34
CA VAL A 20 8.59 4.48 -7.39
C VAL A 20 9.17 5.14 -6.13
N ALA A 21 9.99 6.17 -6.28
CA ALA A 21 10.53 6.92 -5.14
C ALA A 21 9.41 7.55 -4.29
N LEU A 22 8.39 8.12 -4.93
CA LEU A 22 7.21 8.65 -4.26
C LEU A 22 6.44 7.55 -3.50
N LEU A 23 6.27 6.37 -4.08
CA LEU A 23 5.61 5.26 -3.40
C LEU A 23 6.41 4.79 -2.18
N ILE A 24 7.73 4.68 -2.29
CA ILE A 24 8.60 4.32 -1.16
C ILE A 24 8.50 5.37 -0.05
N PHE A 25 8.47 6.66 -0.42
CA PHE A 25 8.20 7.75 0.52
C PHE A 25 6.84 7.56 1.22
N LEU A 26 5.76 7.31 0.47
CA LEU A 26 4.41 7.13 1.02
C LEU A 26 4.32 5.91 1.95
N TRP A 27 4.98 4.81 1.58
CA TRP A 27 5.07 3.62 2.43
C TRP A 27 5.75 3.92 3.77
N ALA A 28 6.91 4.55 3.75
CA ALA A 28 7.66 4.85 4.95
C ALA A 28 6.98 5.95 5.80
N TRP A 29 6.34 6.93 5.16
CA TRP A 29 5.50 7.93 5.85
C TRP A 29 4.30 7.27 6.52
N GLY A 30 3.59 6.38 5.84
CA GLY A 30 2.47 5.63 6.42
C GLY A 30 2.89 4.75 7.61
N MET A 31 4.14 4.25 7.61
CA MET A 31 4.68 3.40 8.68
C MET A 31 5.18 4.18 9.91
N GLY A 32 5.50 5.45 9.80
CA GLY A 32 6.07 6.08 10.98
C GLY A 32 6.26 7.60 10.92
N SER A 33 7.08 8.09 10.04
CA SER A 33 7.38 9.51 9.98
C SER A 33 7.64 10.01 8.57
N MET A 34 7.37 11.28 8.36
CA MET A 34 7.64 11.97 7.10
C MET A 34 9.15 12.00 6.81
N GLU A 35 9.97 12.18 7.84
CA GLU A 35 11.44 12.20 7.70
C GLU A 35 11.97 10.83 7.26
N ALA A 36 11.46 9.75 7.85
CA ALA A 36 11.81 8.40 7.43
C ALA A 36 11.39 8.14 5.97
N GLY A 37 10.21 8.63 5.57
CA GLY A 37 9.73 8.57 4.19
C GLY A 37 10.67 9.30 3.24
N PHE A 38 11.05 10.52 3.58
CA PHE A 38 11.97 11.31 2.77
C PHE A 38 13.34 10.66 2.61
N CYS A 39 13.93 10.21 3.72
CA CYS A 39 15.20 9.48 3.67
C CYS A 39 15.10 8.19 2.85
N ALA A 40 14.05 7.41 3.02
CA ALA A 40 13.85 6.17 2.27
C ALA A 40 13.69 6.42 0.77
N GLY A 41 12.93 7.44 0.37
CA GLY A 41 12.75 7.82 -1.04
C GLY A 41 14.08 8.25 -1.68
N ILE A 42 14.88 9.06 -0.99
CA ILE A 42 16.20 9.48 -1.47
C ILE A 42 17.15 8.28 -1.59
N LEU A 43 17.27 7.46 -0.55
CA LEU A 43 18.17 6.30 -0.57
C LEU A 43 17.81 5.30 -1.67
N ALA A 44 16.52 5.06 -1.88
CA ALA A 44 16.06 4.21 -2.98
C ALA A 44 16.45 4.80 -4.34
N SER A 45 16.24 6.10 -4.53
CA SER A 45 16.54 6.80 -5.79
C SER A 45 18.04 6.82 -6.10
N LEU A 46 18.90 6.88 -5.08
CA LEU A 46 20.36 6.95 -5.23
C LEU A 46 21.02 5.57 -5.29
N SER A 47 20.27 4.47 -5.14
CA SER A 47 20.86 3.14 -5.21
C SER A 47 21.44 2.88 -6.60
N PRO A 48 22.68 2.38 -6.73
CA PRO A 48 23.33 2.21 -8.04
C PRO A 48 22.56 1.32 -9.00
N GLY A 49 21.96 0.25 -8.50
CA GLY A 49 21.16 -0.66 -9.30
C GLY A 49 19.87 -0.01 -9.83
N PHE A 50 19.25 0.86 -9.04
CA PHE A 50 18.06 1.61 -9.45
C PHE A 50 18.44 2.68 -10.49
N LEU A 51 19.50 3.45 -10.26
CA LEU A 51 20.00 4.46 -11.18
C LEU A 51 20.33 3.87 -12.55
N ALA A 52 21.04 2.74 -12.59
CA ALA A 52 21.41 2.08 -13.84
C ALA A 52 20.19 1.69 -14.70
N ARG A 53 19.07 1.33 -14.06
CA ARG A 53 17.82 0.91 -14.73
C ARG A 53 16.82 2.03 -14.98
N THR A 54 17.11 3.24 -14.50
CA THR A 54 16.24 4.42 -14.66
C THR A 54 16.85 5.48 -15.56
N MET A 55 17.95 5.16 -16.23
CA MET A 55 18.58 6.06 -17.20
C MET A 55 17.66 6.34 -18.38
N LEU A 56 17.79 7.53 -18.93
CA LEU A 56 17.07 7.94 -20.13
C LEU A 56 17.28 6.93 -21.28
N GLY A 57 16.20 6.49 -21.87
CA GLY A 57 16.23 5.54 -22.97
C GLY A 57 16.38 4.06 -22.58
N TYR A 58 16.53 3.76 -21.29
CA TYR A 58 16.54 2.37 -20.79
C TYR A 58 15.12 1.90 -20.47
N ALA A 59 14.37 1.57 -21.49
CA ALA A 59 12.99 1.09 -21.34
C ALA A 59 13.00 -0.41 -20.98
N ASP A 60 12.87 -0.71 -19.69
CA ASP A 60 12.75 -2.07 -19.17
C ASP A 60 11.46 -2.23 -18.35
N THR A 61 10.93 -3.45 -18.30
CA THR A 61 9.74 -3.81 -17.55
C THR A 61 9.98 -3.85 -16.02
N ASP A 62 11.23 -3.88 -15.59
CA ASP A 62 11.63 -3.98 -14.18
C ASP A 62 11.00 -2.86 -13.31
N LEU A 63 10.90 -1.65 -13.84
CA LEU A 63 10.30 -0.51 -13.12
C LEU A 63 8.80 -0.72 -12.89
N VAL A 64 8.08 -1.27 -13.87
CA VAL A 64 6.65 -1.58 -13.74
C VAL A 64 6.47 -2.72 -12.75
N THR A 65 7.34 -3.72 -12.81
CA THR A 65 7.36 -4.88 -11.90
C THR A 65 7.62 -4.47 -10.45
N LEU A 66 8.35 -3.39 -10.20
CA LEU A 66 8.54 -2.82 -8.87
C LEU A 66 7.39 -1.88 -8.47
N PHE A 67 6.95 -1.04 -9.38
CA PHE A 67 5.93 -0.01 -9.14
C PHE A 67 4.57 -0.61 -8.77
N LEU A 68 4.09 -1.58 -9.54
CA LEU A 68 2.76 -2.16 -9.34
C LEU A 68 2.60 -2.84 -7.96
N PRO A 69 3.50 -3.73 -7.49
CA PRO A 69 3.37 -4.32 -6.16
C PRO A 69 3.40 -3.28 -5.04
N LEU A 70 4.24 -2.24 -5.15
CA LEU A 70 4.29 -1.16 -4.18
C LEU A 70 2.97 -0.38 -4.13
N LEU A 71 2.39 -0.07 -5.29
CA LEU A 71 1.13 0.64 -5.40
C LEU A 71 -0.04 -0.20 -4.87
N ILE A 72 -0.12 -1.46 -5.29
CA ILE A 72 -1.18 -2.40 -4.88
C ILE A 72 -1.16 -2.63 -3.36
N GLY A 73 0.04 -2.76 -2.79
CA GLY A 73 0.20 -3.01 -1.36
C GLY A 73 -0.02 -1.78 -0.48
N LEU A 74 0.07 -0.56 -1.04
CA LEU A 74 0.09 0.68 -0.25
C LEU A 74 -1.19 0.88 0.56
N ALA A 75 -2.36 0.82 -0.07
CA ALA A 75 -3.64 1.07 0.61
C ALA A 75 -3.92 0.05 1.73
N PRO A 76 -3.81 -1.28 1.49
CA PRO A 76 -4.01 -2.25 2.57
C PRO A 76 -2.97 -2.16 3.67
N ALA A 77 -1.69 -1.88 3.36
CA ALA A 77 -0.66 -1.74 4.37
C ALA A 77 -0.88 -0.51 5.25
N VAL A 78 -1.17 0.65 4.64
CA VAL A 78 -1.49 1.88 5.39
C VAL A 78 -2.75 1.68 6.23
N TRP A 79 -3.77 1.00 5.71
CA TRP A 79 -4.96 0.68 6.48
C TRP A 79 -4.63 -0.18 7.69
N VAL A 80 -3.88 -1.27 7.53
CA VAL A 80 -3.48 -2.16 8.63
C VAL A 80 -2.72 -1.38 9.70
N MET A 81 -1.76 -0.58 9.31
CA MET A 81 -0.95 0.20 10.24
C MET A 81 -1.73 1.30 10.95
N HIS A 82 -2.56 2.02 10.22
CA HIS A 82 -3.35 3.12 10.77
C HIS A 82 -4.48 2.62 11.66
N PHE A 83 -5.20 1.57 11.23
CA PHE A 83 -6.35 1.02 11.93
C PHE A 83 -5.93 0.25 13.19
N LEU A 84 -4.94 -0.61 13.07
CA LEU A 84 -4.53 -1.46 14.16
C LEU A 84 -3.66 -0.73 15.19
N ARG A 85 -3.16 0.46 14.86
CA ARG A 85 -2.33 1.30 15.76
C ARG A 85 -1.26 0.50 16.51
N HIS A 86 -0.91 -0.67 15.98
CA HIS A 86 0.18 -1.44 16.52
C HIS A 86 1.48 -0.78 16.08
N PRO A 87 2.31 -0.36 17.01
CA PRO A 87 3.66 -0.04 16.66
C PRO A 87 4.29 -1.32 16.09
N LEU A 88 4.49 -1.38 14.79
CA LEU A 88 5.47 -2.27 14.16
C LEU A 88 6.89 -1.88 14.64
N ALA A 89 6.98 -1.56 15.88
CA ALA A 89 7.90 -0.67 16.51
C ALA A 89 8.97 -1.41 17.30
N LEU A 90 9.27 -2.67 17.03
CA LEU A 90 10.45 -3.23 17.66
C LEU A 90 11.75 -2.52 17.21
N PRO A 91 12.01 -2.27 15.92
CA PRO A 91 13.18 -1.48 15.55
C PRO A 91 13.03 0.02 15.86
N PHE A 92 11.82 0.59 15.76
CA PHE A 92 11.59 2.01 16.02
C PHE A 92 11.61 2.40 17.51
N ARG A 93 11.25 1.50 18.44
CA ARG A 93 11.45 1.74 19.88
C ARG A 93 12.93 1.94 20.22
N TRP A 94 13.82 1.26 19.54
CA TRP A 94 15.26 1.45 19.69
C TRP A 94 15.68 2.83 19.19
N PHE A 95 15.21 3.24 18.03
CA PHE A 95 15.47 4.56 17.45
C PHE A 95 14.84 5.69 18.29
N GLN A 96 13.64 5.50 18.86
CA GLN A 96 13.02 6.43 19.81
C GLN A 96 13.86 6.66 21.07
N ARG A 97 14.41 5.59 21.64
CA ARG A 97 15.32 5.72 22.78
C ARG A 97 16.56 6.53 22.43
N TRP A 98 17.01 6.43 21.19
CA TRP A 98 18.19 7.11 20.70
C TRP A 98 17.95 8.59 20.39
N THR A 99 16.84 8.92 19.77
CA THR A 99 16.50 10.30 19.37
C THR A 99 15.81 11.11 20.46
N LYS A 100 15.42 10.49 21.57
CA LYS A 100 14.64 11.11 22.67
C LYS A 100 13.36 11.84 22.20
N ARG A 101 12.92 11.64 20.99
CA ARG A 101 11.67 12.23 20.48
C ARG A 101 10.51 11.29 20.79
N PRO A 102 9.49 11.76 21.52
CA PRO A 102 8.26 10.99 21.62
C PRO A 102 7.67 10.89 20.22
N ILE A 103 7.51 9.67 19.71
CA ILE A 103 6.59 9.49 18.59
C ILE A 103 5.22 9.85 19.18
N PRO A 104 4.44 10.70 18.53
CA PRO A 104 3.07 10.98 18.97
C PRO A 104 2.20 9.76 18.60
N ILE A 105 2.53 8.62 19.18
CA ILE A 105 1.64 7.48 19.20
C ILE A 105 0.79 7.76 20.42
N ALA A 106 -0.42 8.23 20.20
CA ALA A 106 -1.46 8.29 21.23
C ALA A 106 -1.82 6.85 21.64
N LEU A 107 -0.85 6.16 22.27
CA LEU A 107 -1.02 4.78 22.79
C LEU A 107 -1.84 4.78 24.09
N ASP A 108 -2.03 5.93 24.71
CA ASP A 108 -2.60 6.05 26.04
C ASP A 108 -3.75 7.06 26.12
N ALA A 109 -4.55 7.19 25.08
CA ALA A 109 -5.86 7.78 25.32
C ALA A 109 -6.71 6.73 26.06
N PRO A 110 -6.94 6.86 27.37
CA PRO A 110 -7.88 6.03 28.11
C PRO A 110 -9.30 6.50 27.77
N GLY A 111 -9.72 6.23 26.57
CA GLY A 111 -11.03 6.49 26.06
C GLY A 111 -11.21 5.50 24.94
N HIS A 112 -11.96 4.44 25.25
CA HIS A 112 -12.50 3.57 24.24
C HIS A 112 -13.23 4.43 23.22
N GLN A 113 -12.54 4.85 22.16
CA GLN A 113 -13.27 5.28 20.99
C GLN A 113 -14.05 4.05 20.54
N PRO A 114 -15.38 4.12 20.51
CA PRO A 114 -16.17 3.06 19.94
C PRO A 114 -15.60 2.80 18.55
N TYR A 115 -15.39 1.54 18.23
CA TYR A 115 -14.81 1.06 16.99
C TYR A 115 -15.25 1.96 15.84
N ALA A 116 -14.32 2.69 15.24
CA ALA A 116 -14.64 3.46 14.07
C ALA A 116 -15.08 2.46 12.99
N PRO A 117 -16.33 2.52 12.53
CA PRO A 117 -16.77 1.64 11.46
C PRO A 117 -15.84 1.87 10.26
N ILE A 118 -15.66 0.84 9.43
CA ILE A 118 -14.91 1.02 8.20
C ILE A 118 -15.50 2.20 7.44
N SER A 119 -14.68 3.20 7.10
CA SER A 119 -15.18 4.37 6.38
C SER A 119 -15.32 4.07 4.89
N ALA A 120 -16.23 4.79 4.23
CA ALA A 120 -16.43 4.71 2.77
C ALA A 120 -15.10 4.94 2.00
N PHE A 121 -14.25 5.85 2.50
CA PHE A 121 -12.92 6.09 1.94
C PHE A 121 -12.06 4.81 1.92
N TRP A 122 -12.00 4.08 3.03
CA TRP A 122 -11.19 2.86 3.10
C TRP A 122 -11.77 1.72 2.27
N VAL A 123 -13.10 1.57 2.24
CA VAL A 123 -13.74 0.59 1.34
C VAL A 123 -13.39 0.88 -0.10
N PHE A 124 -13.47 2.14 -0.52
CA PHE A 124 -13.10 2.56 -1.88
C PHE A 124 -11.62 2.32 -2.18
N ALA A 125 -10.72 2.81 -1.32
CA ALA A 125 -9.27 2.70 -1.53
C ALA A 125 -8.79 1.24 -1.60
N LEU A 126 -9.32 0.39 -0.70
CA LEU A 126 -9.01 -1.05 -0.68
C LEU A 126 -9.56 -1.76 -1.92
N SER A 127 -10.78 -1.42 -2.34
CA SER A 127 -11.40 -2.02 -3.52
C SER A 127 -10.69 -1.62 -4.81
N ALA A 128 -10.33 -0.34 -4.94
CA ALA A 128 -9.57 0.15 -6.08
C ALA A 128 -8.19 -0.51 -6.16
N SER A 129 -7.51 -0.66 -5.01
CA SER A 129 -6.24 -1.38 -4.91
C SER A 129 -6.41 -2.87 -5.27
N GLY A 130 -7.50 -3.50 -4.82
CA GLY A 130 -7.83 -4.88 -5.18
C GLY A 130 -8.10 -5.07 -6.67
N LEU A 131 -8.85 -4.16 -7.30
CA LEU A 131 -9.08 -4.20 -8.75
C LEU A 131 -7.80 -3.99 -9.54
N LEU A 132 -6.93 -3.09 -9.08
CA LEU A 132 -5.61 -2.90 -9.69
C LEU A 132 -4.75 -4.16 -9.55
N ALA A 133 -4.82 -4.83 -8.40
CA ALA A 133 -4.14 -6.11 -8.17
C ALA A 133 -4.65 -7.19 -9.13
N TRP A 134 -5.96 -7.28 -9.32
CA TRP A 134 -6.55 -8.20 -10.29
C TRP A 134 -6.09 -7.89 -11.72
N TRP A 135 -6.18 -6.63 -12.13
CA TRP A 135 -5.75 -6.23 -13.47
C TRP A 135 -4.26 -6.48 -13.72
N SER A 136 -3.40 -6.27 -12.71
CA SER A 136 -1.95 -6.47 -12.83
C SER A 136 -1.54 -7.92 -13.11
N GLN A 137 -2.41 -8.90 -12.82
CA GLN A 137 -2.10 -10.33 -13.02
C GLN A 137 -1.90 -10.69 -14.50
N GLU A 138 -2.43 -9.88 -15.42
CA GLU A 138 -2.25 -10.05 -16.86
C GLU A 138 -0.85 -9.61 -17.36
N TRP A 139 -0.09 -8.86 -16.55
CA TRP A 139 1.17 -8.27 -17.00
C TRP A 139 2.37 -9.21 -16.96
N HIS A 140 2.40 -10.14 -16.00
CA HIS A 140 3.52 -11.05 -15.84
C HIS A 140 3.09 -12.31 -15.09
N SER A 141 3.64 -13.45 -15.46
CA SER A 141 3.29 -14.77 -14.89
C SER A 141 3.50 -14.89 -13.37
N MET A 142 4.36 -14.05 -12.77
CA MET A 142 4.59 -14.02 -11.33
C MET A 142 3.57 -13.20 -10.56
N PHE A 143 2.85 -12.27 -11.19
CA PHE A 143 1.89 -11.41 -10.51
C PHE A 143 0.74 -12.14 -9.81
N PRO A 144 0.15 -13.21 -10.37
CA PRO A 144 -0.87 -13.97 -9.66
C PRO A 144 -0.39 -14.52 -8.32
N TYR A 145 0.85 -14.96 -8.23
CA TYR A 145 1.44 -15.39 -6.96
C TYR A 145 1.64 -14.23 -5.99
N ILE A 146 2.20 -13.12 -6.46
CA ILE A 146 2.40 -11.91 -5.65
C ILE A 146 1.07 -11.43 -5.08
N VAL A 147 0.01 -11.35 -5.88
CA VAL A 147 -1.33 -10.94 -5.43
C VAL A 147 -1.88 -11.89 -4.38
N ARG A 148 -1.82 -13.20 -4.60
CA ARG A 148 -2.29 -14.21 -3.64
C ARG A 148 -1.54 -14.14 -2.31
N TYR A 149 -0.21 -14.03 -2.35
CA TYR A 149 0.60 -13.85 -1.13
C TYR A 149 0.28 -12.54 -0.42
N ASN A 150 0.08 -11.46 -1.16
CA ASN A 150 -0.28 -10.17 -0.58
C ASN A 150 -1.65 -10.22 0.11
N VAL A 151 -2.66 -10.82 -0.54
CA VAL A 151 -3.99 -11.05 0.05
C VAL A 151 -3.90 -11.88 1.32
N ALA A 152 -3.16 -13.00 1.28
CA ALA A 152 -2.98 -13.87 2.44
C ALA A 152 -2.25 -13.15 3.58
N LEU A 153 -1.16 -12.46 3.28
CA LEU A 153 -0.37 -11.73 4.28
C LEU A 153 -1.21 -10.62 4.95
N ILE A 154 -1.89 -9.79 4.16
CA ILE A 154 -2.72 -8.69 4.67
C ILE A 154 -3.90 -9.24 5.48
N GLY A 155 -4.54 -10.29 4.99
CA GLY A 155 -5.62 -10.96 5.71
C GLY A 155 -5.16 -11.54 7.04
N CYS A 156 -4.04 -12.26 7.05
CA CYS A 156 -3.45 -12.78 8.28
C CYS A 156 -3.05 -11.67 9.25
N MET A 157 -2.37 -10.64 8.77
CA MET A 157 -1.98 -9.50 9.62
C MET A 157 -3.20 -8.80 10.21
N ALA A 158 -4.23 -8.52 9.41
CA ALA A 158 -5.46 -7.89 9.87
C ALA A 158 -6.16 -8.73 10.96
N LEU A 159 -6.26 -10.03 10.77
CA LEU A 159 -6.94 -10.92 11.72
C LEU A 159 -6.12 -11.17 12.99
N LEU A 160 -4.80 -11.33 12.87
CA LEU A 160 -3.92 -11.61 14.01
C LEU A 160 -3.70 -10.37 14.88
N LEU A 161 -3.62 -9.20 14.27
CA LEU A 161 -3.35 -7.95 14.97
C LEU A 161 -4.64 -7.27 15.45
N ALA A 162 -5.80 -7.60 14.90
CA ALA A 162 -7.06 -7.02 15.30
C ALA A 162 -7.47 -7.48 16.70
N ARG A 163 -7.83 -6.53 17.55
CA ARG A 163 -8.45 -6.82 18.85
C ARG A 163 -9.79 -7.51 18.65
N PRO A 164 -10.29 -8.27 19.65
CA PRO A 164 -11.54 -9.03 19.51
C PRO A 164 -12.73 -8.22 18.96
N GLY A 165 -12.86 -6.95 19.37
CA GLY A 165 -13.92 -6.07 18.89
C GLY A 165 -13.66 -5.45 17.51
N GLU A 166 -12.42 -5.46 17.03
CA GLU A 166 -12.02 -4.88 15.73
C GLU A 166 -12.06 -5.91 14.60
N ARG A 167 -12.21 -7.19 14.93
CA ARG A 167 -12.17 -8.30 13.97
C ARG A 167 -13.21 -8.16 12.86
N ARG A 168 -14.40 -7.65 13.20
CA ARG A 168 -15.46 -7.43 12.21
C ARG A 168 -15.02 -6.38 11.17
N THR A 169 -14.48 -5.26 11.60
CA THR A 169 -13.99 -4.20 10.72
C THR A 169 -12.78 -4.67 9.92
N ALA A 170 -11.86 -5.40 10.54
CA ALA A 170 -10.71 -6.00 9.86
C ALA A 170 -11.14 -7.00 8.77
N LEU A 171 -12.16 -7.82 9.06
CA LEU A 171 -12.73 -8.73 8.08
C LEU A 171 -13.37 -7.99 6.90
N LEU A 172 -14.19 -6.97 7.17
CA LEU A 172 -14.83 -6.18 6.11
C LEU A 172 -13.79 -5.48 5.23
N ALA A 173 -12.75 -4.90 5.81
CA ALA A 173 -11.66 -4.28 5.08
C ALA A 173 -10.86 -5.30 4.26
N GLY A 174 -10.51 -6.43 4.86
CA GLY A 174 -9.83 -7.54 4.18
C GLY A 174 -10.64 -8.05 2.98
N LEU A 175 -11.95 -8.23 3.14
CA LEU A 175 -12.85 -8.64 2.06
C LEU A 175 -12.98 -7.55 0.98
N SER A 176 -13.00 -6.27 1.37
CA SER A 176 -13.05 -5.16 0.42
C SER A 176 -11.82 -5.10 -0.50
N TYR A 177 -10.68 -5.63 -0.06
CA TYR A 177 -9.48 -5.78 -0.88
C TYR A 177 -9.43 -7.15 -1.59
N ALA A 178 -9.61 -8.23 -0.84
CA ALA A 178 -9.37 -9.59 -1.33
C ALA A 178 -10.36 -10.02 -2.41
N LEU A 179 -11.63 -9.69 -2.27
CA LEU A 179 -12.64 -10.08 -3.26
C LEU A 179 -12.39 -9.44 -4.64
N PRO A 180 -12.15 -8.13 -4.76
CA PRO A 180 -11.75 -7.55 -6.03
C PRO A 180 -10.40 -8.08 -6.55
N ALA A 181 -9.43 -8.29 -5.66
CA ALA A 181 -8.10 -8.76 -6.06
C ALA A 181 -8.11 -10.18 -6.66
N LEU A 182 -8.99 -11.05 -6.17
CA LEU A 182 -9.09 -12.44 -6.63
C LEU A 182 -10.20 -12.65 -7.66
N GLY A 183 -11.29 -11.90 -7.57
CA GLY A 183 -12.49 -12.07 -8.39
C GLY A 183 -12.75 -10.93 -9.39
N GLY A 184 -11.87 -9.92 -9.45
CA GLY A 184 -11.99 -8.81 -10.40
C GLY A 184 -13.29 -8.02 -10.24
N PRO A 185 -13.91 -7.61 -11.37
CA PRO A 185 -15.16 -6.83 -11.34
C PRO A 185 -16.31 -7.51 -10.60
N THR A 186 -16.44 -8.81 -10.71
CA THR A 186 -17.44 -9.59 -9.95
C THR A 186 -17.17 -9.56 -8.45
N GLY A 187 -15.91 -9.69 -8.04
CA GLY A 187 -15.51 -9.57 -6.65
C GLY A 187 -15.73 -8.16 -6.08
N ALA A 188 -15.72 -7.13 -6.93
CA ALA A 188 -15.97 -5.75 -6.54
C ALA A 188 -17.44 -5.44 -6.20
N MET A 189 -18.38 -6.30 -6.51
CA MET A 189 -19.80 -6.11 -6.15
C MET A 189 -20.02 -6.06 -4.64
N PHE A 190 -19.26 -6.83 -3.87
CA PHE A 190 -19.35 -6.81 -2.41
C PHE A 190 -18.96 -5.44 -1.82
N PRO A 191 -17.76 -4.89 -2.06
CA PRO A 191 -17.42 -3.56 -1.54
C PRO A 191 -18.31 -2.46 -2.12
N LEU A 192 -18.84 -2.59 -3.32
CA LEU A 192 -19.78 -1.63 -3.88
C LEU A 192 -21.09 -1.59 -3.08
N THR A 193 -21.66 -2.75 -2.75
CA THR A 193 -22.86 -2.83 -1.91
C THR A 193 -22.60 -2.32 -0.49
N LEU A 194 -21.41 -2.60 0.05
CA LEU A 194 -20.98 -2.08 1.35
C LEU A 194 -20.84 -0.55 1.33
N LEU A 195 -20.26 0.02 0.26
CA LEU A 195 -20.16 1.47 0.06
C LEU A 195 -21.55 2.13 0.07
N ILE A 196 -22.50 1.58 -0.70
CA ILE A 196 -23.88 2.09 -0.74
C ILE A 196 -24.48 2.06 0.67
N ALA A 197 -24.31 0.96 1.40
CA ALA A 197 -24.84 0.83 2.76
C ALA A 197 -24.19 1.77 3.79
N ILE A 198 -22.98 2.25 3.55
CA ILE A 198 -22.27 3.21 4.44
C ILE A 198 -22.68 4.65 4.10
N MET A 199 -22.97 4.92 2.82
CA MET A 199 -23.28 6.28 2.33
C MET A 199 -24.77 6.63 2.39
N GLY A 200 -25.66 5.64 2.42
CA GLY A 200 -27.12 5.81 2.56
C GLY A 200 -27.56 5.84 3.98
#